data_bb4210fa4f313695ef02c2820195c526
#
_entry.id   bb4210fa4f313695ef02c2820195c526
#
_cell.length_a   1.000
_cell.length_b   1.000
_cell.length_c   1.000
_cell.angle_alpha   90.00
_cell.angle_beta   90.00
_cell.angle_gamma   90.00
#
_symmetry.space_group_name_H-M   'P 1'
#
loop_
_entity.id
_entity.type
_entity.pdbx_description
1 polymer ?
#
loop_
_entity_poly.entity_id
_entity_poly.type
_entity_poly.pdbx_seq_one_letter_code
_entity_poly.pdbx_strand_id
1 'polypeptide(L)'
;TIAFINPKGGAAKTTGVLAAGYTFGTVRGGGVVAWDNNETRGTLGIRGTRSTHRNTTRELLEDLERFSDVYQSRIGDLGAFVRSQGDAHFDVLASDERPDVTGTIRAEDYLAVHRLLERFYRILLIDTGNNMRAENWLAAAESADLLVVTSTVREDTGYSGLWMLDALQDAGYADLKHKT
;
A
#
# COMPACT_ATOMS: atom_id res chain seq x y z
N THR A 1 0.51 -6.37 -8.28
CA THR A 1 0.04 -5.64 -7.09
C THR A 1 -0.71 -6.58 -6.16
N ILE A 2 -0.33 -6.58 -4.89
CA ILE A 2 -0.98 -7.36 -3.84
C ILE A 2 -1.51 -6.37 -2.80
N ALA A 3 -2.82 -6.32 -2.60
CA ALA A 3 -3.44 -5.46 -1.60
C ALA A 3 -3.83 -6.27 -0.37
N PHE A 4 -3.47 -5.74 0.79
CA PHE A 4 -3.80 -6.31 2.10
C PHE A 4 -4.97 -5.53 2.66
N ILE A 5 -6.05 -6.22 2.90
CA ILE A 5 -7.30 -5.65 3.41
C ILE A 5 -7.74 -6.36 4.68
N ASN A 6 -8.52 -5.69 5.50
CA ASN A 6 -9.17 -6.29 6.66
C ASN A 6 -10.51 -5.61 6.93
N PRO A 7 -11.49 -6.35 7.48
CA PRO A 7 -12.80 -5.79 7.79
C PRO A 7 -12.79 -4.89 9.04
N LYS A 8 -11.80 -5.09 9.91
CA LYS A 8 -11.66 -4.35 11.17
C LYS A 8 -10.20 -4.01 11.42
N GLY A 9 -9.93 -2.86 12.01
CA GLY A 9 -8.60 -2.47 12.43
C GLY A 9 -8.00 -3.46 13.44
N GLY A 10 -6.68 -3.52 13.52
CA GLY A 10 -5.95 -4.34 14.49
C GLY A 10 -5.76 -5.81 14.11
N ALA A 11 -6.11 -6.23 12.88
CA ALA A 11 -5.91 -7.61 12.41
C ALA A 11 -4.52 -7.85 11.80
N ALA A 12 -3.48 -7.22 12.33
CA ALA A 12 -2.07 -7.40 11.96
C ALA A 12 -1.75 -7.17 10.47
N LYS A 13 -2.54 -6.37 9.76
CA LYS A 13 -2.38 -6.10 8.33
C LYS A 13 -1.01 -5.50 8.00
N THR A 14 -0.59 -4.47 8.71
CA THR A 14 0.72 -3.82 8.53
C THR A 14 1.87 -4.80 8.78
N THR A 15 1.77 -5.64 9.81
CA THR A 15 2.75 -6.70 10.10
C THR A 15 2.82 -7.69 8.94
N GLY A 16 1.67 -8.07 8.38
CA GLY A 16 1.61 -8.96 7.21
C GLY A 16 2.28 -8.36 5.98
N VAL A 17 2.06 -7.07 5.73
CA VAL A 17 2.71 -6.35 4.63
C VAL A 17 4.23 -6.34 4.79
N LEU A 18 4.74 -6.01 5.97
CA LEU A 18 6.19 -6.01 6.25
C LEU A 18 6.79 -7.41 6.13
N ALA A 19 6.11 -8.44 6.63
CA ALA A 19 6.56 -9.82 6.51
C ALA A 19 6.62 -10.26 5.04
N ALA A 20 5.63 -9.89 4.24
CA ALA A 20 5.62 -10.16 2.80
C ALA A 20 6.74 -9.41 2.09
N GLY A 21 6.96 -8.14 2.42
CA GLY A 21 8.05 -7.33 1.89
C GLY A 21 9.41 -7.97 2.17
N TYR A 22 9.64 -8.38 3.39
CA TYR A 22 10.85 -9.09 3.80
C TYR A 22 11.04 -10.40 3.02
N THR A 23 9.99 -11.20 2.91
CA THR A 23 10.05 -12.49 2.21
C THR A 23 10.31 -12.33 0.72
N PHE A 24 9.54 -11.48 0.04
CA PHE A 24 9.73 -11.25 -1.39
C PHE A 24 11.05 -10.54 -1.69
N GLY A 25 11.43 -9.58 -0.86
CA GLY A 25 12.68 -8.85 -1.02
C GLY A 25 13.90 -9.76 -0.91
N THR A 26 13.95 -10.62 0.10
CA THR A 26 15.07 -11.54 0.32
C THR A 26 15.12 -12.65 -0.73
N VAL A 27 13.98 -13.21 -1.11
CA VAL A 27 13.92 -14.29 -2.10
C VAL A 27 14.23 -13.79 -3.51
N ARG A 28 13.72 -12.61 -3.88
CA ARG A 28 13.91 -12.04 -5.22
C ARG A 28 15.09 -11.08 -5.34
N GLY A 29 15.63 -10.62 -4.23
CA GLY A 29 16.79 -9.73 -4.21
C GLY A 29 16.47 -8.28 -4.60
N GLY A 30 15.21 -7.85 -4.51
CA GLY A 30 14.80 -6.47 -4.79
C GLY A 30 13.56 -6.36 -5.69
N GLY A 31 13.25 -5.14 -6.11
CA GLY A 31 12.10 -4.86 -6.95
C GLY A 31 10.76 -4.93 -6.23
N VAL A 32 10.76 -4.75 -4.91
CA VAL A 32 9.59 -4.83 -4.03
C VAL A 32 9.41 -3.52 -3.29
N VAL A 33 8.19 -2.98 -3.29
CA VAL A 33 7.81 -1.83 -2.47
C VAL A 33 6.57 -2.15 -1.65
N ALA A 34 6.60 -1.77 -0.39
CA ALA A 34 5.44 -1.77 0.50
C ALA A 34 4.94 -0.33 0.64
N TRP A 35 3.68 -0.10 0.28
CA TRP A 35 3.08 1.22 0.26
C TRP A 35 1.97 1.33 1.30
N ASP A 36 2.12 2.30 2.19
CA ASP A 36 1.09 2.65 3.18
C ASP A 36 0.05 3.56 2.53
N ASN A 37 -1.05 2.98 2.09
CA ASN A 37 -2.14 3.69 1.42
C ASN A 37 -3.26 4.07 2.41
N ASN A 38 -2.89 4.54 3.60
CA ASN A 38 -3.84 5.10 4.56
C ASN A 38 -4.10 6.58 4.27
N GLU A 39 -5.34 7.00 4.42
CA GLU A 39 -5.71 8.42 4.27
C GLU A 39 -5.14 9.29 5.39
N THR A 40 -5.00 8.69 6.56
CA THR A 40 -4.49 9.32 7.76
C THR A 40 -3.22 8.61 8.20
N ARG A 41 -2.74 8.92 9.38
CA ARG A 41 -1.53 8.35 9.95
C ARG A 41 -1.55 6.81 9.96
N GLY A 42 -0.85 6.20 9.01
CA GLY A 42 -0.56 4.77 9.01
C GLY A 42 0.70 4.46 9.81
N THR A 43 0.95 3.18 10.05
CA THR A 43 2.06 2.73 10.90
C THR A 43 3.17 2.00 10.14
N LEU A 44 3.00 1.78 8.84
CA LEU A 44 3.97 1.04 8.03
C LEU A 44 5.36 1.68 8.07
N GLY A 45 5.45 2.99 7.88
CA GLY A 45 6.70 3.72 7.93
C GLY A 45 7.35 3.75 9.32
N ILE A 46 6.55 3.67 10.37
CA ILE A 46 7.04 3.64 11.76
C ILE A 46 7.60 2.26 12.12
N ARG A 47 6.93 1.21 11.65
CA ARG A 47 7.29 -0.20 11.95
C ARG A 47 8.45 -0.71 11.13
N GLY A 48 8.66 -0.14 9.94
CA GLY A 48 9.81 -0.44 9.11
C GLY A 48 11.08 0.26 9.59
N THR A 49 12.19 -0.04 8.93
CA THR A 49 13.46 0.64 9.19
C THR A 49 13.34 2.10 8.78
N ARG A 50 13.77 2.99 9.66
CA ARG A 50 13.73 4.44 9.40
C ARG A 50 14.81 4.85 8.41
N SER A 51 14.46 5.79 7.55
CA SER A 51 15.40 6.44 6.63
C SER A 51 15.86 7.80 7.16
N THR A 52 16.79 8.42 6.45
CA THR A 52 17.28 9.77 6.71
C THR A 52 16.28 10.88 6.39
N HIS A 53 15.28 10.59 5.57
CA HIS A 53 14.22 11.54 5.23
C HIS A 53 12.87 11.14 5.84
N ARG A 54 11.93 12.09 5.85
CA ARG A 54 10.55 11.89 6.34
C ARG A 54 9.50 12.03 5.24
N ASN A 55 9.91 12.01 3.98
CA ASN A 55 9.00 12.11 2.86
C ASN A 55 8.04 10.92 2.81
N THR A 56 6.85 11.18 2.34
CA THR A 56 5.73 10.24 2.29
C THR A 56 5.05 10.29 0.93
N THR A 57 3.96 9.57 0.77
CA THR A 57 3.13 9.62 -0.44
C THR A 57 2.72 11.05 -0.80
N ARG A 58 2.49 11.91 0.20
CA ARG A 58 2.08 13.30 -0.04
C ARG A 58 3.15 14.09 -0.77
N GLU A 59 4.38 14.04 -0.29
CA GLU A 59 5.50 14.72 -0.93
C GLU A 59 5.77 14.16 -2.32
N LEU A 60 5.60 12.86 -2.51
CA LEU A 60 5.71 12.25 -3.82
C LEU A 60 4.64 12.76 -4.79
N LEU A 61 3.39 12.92 -4.34
CA LEU A 61 2.31 13.49 -5.14
C LEU A 61 2.61 14.94 -5.57
N GLU A 62 3.19 15.74 -4.68
CA GLU A 62 3.59 17.11 -4.97
C GLU A 62 4.70 17.19 -6.02
N ASP A 63 5.54 16.17 -6.13
CA ASP A 63 6.71 16.10 -7.01
C ASP A 63 6.54 15.16 -8.21
N LEU A 64 5.31 14.74 -8.52
CA LEU A 64 5.07 13.78 -9.61
C LEU A 64 5.59 14.25 -10.97
N GLU A 65 5.60 15.55 -11.25
CA GLU A 65 6.11 16.09 -12.50
C GLU A 65 7.56 15.73 -12.77
N ARG A 66 8.37 15.58 -11.72
CA ARG A 66 9.77 15.15 -11.81
C ARG A 66 9.93 13.78 -12.49
N PHE A 67 8.91 12.93 -12.41
CA PHE A 67 8.88 11.59 -12.97
C PHE A 67 8.14 11.51 -14.31
N SER A 68 7.66 12.62 -14.84
CA SER A 68 6.94 12.66 -16.11
C SER A 68 7.82 12.28 -17.30
N ASP A 69 9.13 12.53 -17.22
CA ASP A 69 10.08 12.11 -18.25
C ASP A 69 10.58 10.70 -17.97
N VAL A 70 10.07 9.73 -18.73
CA VAL A 70 10.41 8.32 -18.63
C VAL A 70 11.90 8.05 -18.87
N TYR A 71 12.56 8.84 -19.71
CA TYR A 71 13.95 8.64 -20.07
C TYR A 71 14.94 9.23 -19.05
N GLN A 72 14.53 10.23 -18.29
CA GLN A 72 15.38 10.90 -17.31
C GLN A 72 15.16 10.41 -15.89
N SER A 73 13.94 9.95 -15.56
CA SER A 73 13.65 9.46 -14.20
C SER A 73 14.23 8.07 -13.96
N ARG A 74 14.89 7.92 -12.81
CA ARG A 74 15.54 6.71 -12.37
C ARG A 74 15.02 6.29 -11.00
N ILE A 75 15.22 5.02 -10.66
CA ILE A 75 14.87 4.51 -9.33
C ILE A 75 15.56 5.30 -8.21
N GLY A 76 16.77 5.83 -8.45
CA GLY A 76 17.49 6.67 -7.52
C GLY A 76 16.75 7.99 -7.18
N ASP A 77 15.99 8.54 -8.13
CA ASP A 77 15.18 9.73 -7.89
C ASP A 77 14.02 9.43 -6.93
N LEU A 78 13.48 8.22 -7.02
CA LEU A 78 12.44 7.73 -6.11
C LEU A 78 12.97 7.50 -4.69
N GLY A 79 14.28 7.29 -4.53
CA GLY A 79 14.95 7.11 -3.24
C GLY A 79 14.77 8.26 -2.27
N ALA A 80 14.44 9.47 -2.77
CA ALA A 80 14.10 10.61 -1.91
C ALA A 80 12.75 10.47 -1.20
N PHE A 81 11.88 9.55 -1.63
CA PHE A 81 10.52 9.38 -1.12
C PHE A 81 10.29 8.04 -0.45
N VAL A 82 11.04 7.01 -0.83
CA VAL A 82 10.94 5.67 -0.23
C VAL A 82 11.99 5.47 0.84
N ARG A 83 11.74 4.52 1.74
CA ARG A 83 12.64 4.14 2.83
C ARG A 83 13.15 2.73 2.58
N SER A 84 14.43 2.62 2.26
CA SER A 84 15.07 1.32 2.06
C SER A 84 15.08 0.50 3.35
N GLN A 85 14.75 -0.78 3.24
CA GLN A 85 14.81 -1.72 4.35
C GLN A 85 16.14 -2.52 4.35
N GLY A 86 17.16 -1.99 3.71
CA GLY A 86 18.52 -2.52 3.75
C GLY A 86 18.62 -3.96 3.21
N ASP A 87 19.17 -4.85 4.03
CA ASP A 87 19.40 -6.26 3.64
C ASP A 87 18.12 -7.06 3.36
N ALA A 88 16.96 -6.54 3.73
CA ALA A 88 15.68 -7.14 3.38
C ALA A 88 15.28 -6.92 1.91
N HIS A 89 15.98 -6.03 1.19
CA HIS A 89 15.83 -5.77 -0.23
C HIS A 89 14.40 -5.37 -0.66
N PHE A 90 13.73 -4.58 0.15
CA PHE A 90 12.49 -3.91 -0.24
C PHE A 90 12.49 -2.47 0.27
N ASP A 91 11.62 -1.66 -0.33
CA ASP A 91 11.44 -0.26 0.04
C ASP A 91 10.06 -0.05 0.65
N VAL A 92 9.92 0.99 1.47
CA VAL A 92 8.65 1.43 2.07
C VAL A 92 8.33 2.83 1.62
N LEU A 93 7.12 3.02 1.09
CA LEU A 93 6.53 4.35 0.87
C LEU A 93 5.52 4.60 1.99
N ALA A 94 5.85 5.50 2.89
CA ALA A 94 5.05 5.78 4.08
C ALA A 94 3.87 6.71 3.79
N SER A 95 2.82 6.61 4.59
CA SER A 95 1.75 7.61 4.68
C SER A 95 2.20 8.79 5.53
N ASP A 96 1.43 9.89 5.48
CA ASP A 96 1.71 11.06 6.32
C ASP A 96 1.57 10.69 7.80
N GLU A 97 2.64 10.93 8.55
CA GLU A 97 2.72 10.60 9.97
C GLU A 97 2.34 11.79 10.87
N ARG A 98 2.09 12.96 10.27
CA ARG A 98 1.76 14.18 11.03
C ARG A 98 0.31 14.13 11.49
N PRO A 99 0.03 14.36 12.79
CA PRO A 99 -1.32 14.23 13.32
C PRO A 99 -2.28 15.36 12.93
N ASP A 100 -1.75 16.49 12.49
CA ASP A 100 -2.49 17.69 12.10
C ASP A 100 -2.78 17.78 10.59
N VAL A 101 -2.24 16.88 9.80
CA VAL A 101 -2.49 16.86 8.37
C VAL A 101 -3.79 16.12 8.09
N THR A 102 -4.76 16.87 7.60
CA THR A 102 -6.00 16.33 7.08
C THR A 102 -6.00 16.47 5.56
N GLY A 103 -6.08 15.36 4.87
CA GLY A 103 -6.12 15.38 3.42
C GLY A 103 -6.43 14.00 2.89
N THR A 104 -7.43 13.93 2.03
CA THR A 104 -7.83 12.70 1.37
C THR A 104 -6.91 12.41 0.19
N ILE A 105 -6.49 11.17 0.06
CA ILE A 105 -5.91 10.67 -1.18
C ILE A 105 -7.08 10.18 -2.04
N ARG A 106 -7.27 10.81 -3.19
CA ARG A 106 -8.32 10.42 -4.12
C ARG A 106 -7.90 9.21 -4.96
N ALA A 107 -8.87 8.60 -5.64
CA ALA A 107 -8.61 7.50 -6.57
C ALA A 107 -7.59 7.89 -7.64
N GLU A 108 -7.69 9.09 -8.19
CA GLU A 108 -6.75 9.61 -9.20
C GLU A 108 -5.32 9.75 -8.66
N ASP A 109 -5.17 10.19 -7.41
CA ASP A 109 -3.86 10.31 -6.74
C ASP A 109 -3.24 8.94 -6.53
N TYR A 110 -4.05 7.98 -6.06
CA TYR A 110 -3.61 6.59 -5.92
C TYR A 110 -3.13 6.04 -7.26
N LEU A 111 -3.93 6.19 -8.31
CA LEU A 111 -3.58 5.65 -9.63
C LEU A 111 -2.30 6.27 -10.20
N ALA A 112 -2.08 7.57 -9.97
CA ALA A 112 -0.86 8.25 -10.42
C ALA A 112 0.38 7.68 -9.73
N VAL A 113 0.34 7.50 -8.42
CA VAL A 113 1.44 6.89 -7.66
C VAL A 113 1.61 5.42 -8.01
N HIS A 114 0.53 4.68 -8.17
CA HIS A 114 0.57 3.27 -8.56
C HIS A 114 1.26 3.08 -9.91
N ARG A 115 0.93 3.88 -10.91
CA ARG A 115 1.60 3.84 -12.23
C ARG A 115 3.09 4.14 -12.13
N LEU A 116 3.45 5.11 -11.29
CA LEU A 116 4.85 5.43 -11.07
C LEU A 116 5.60 4.25 -10.43
N LEU A 117 5.04 3.66 -9.40
CA LEU A 117 5.66 2.53 -8.70
C LEU A 117 5.80 1.31 -9.60
N GLU A 118 4.81 1.04 -10.46
CA GLU A 118 4.88 -0.07 -11.44
C GLU A 118 6.05 0.05 -12.42
N ARG A 119 6.54 1.27 -12.67
CA ARG A 119 7.71 1.48 -13.54
C ARG A 119 9.01 1.00 -12.89
N PHE A 120 9.10 1.03 -11.57
CA PHE A 120 10.33 0.77 -10.83
C PHE A 120 10.32 -0.52 -10.01
N TYR A 121 9.14 -1.03 -9.69
CA TYR A 121 9.00 -2.22 -8.87
C TYR A 121 8.18 -3.30 -9.57
N ARG A 122 8.57 -4.54 -9.36
CA ARG A 122 7.86 -5.71 -9.88
C ARG A 122 6.74 -6.17 -8.96
N ILE A 123 6.91 -5.97 -7.66
CA ILE A 123 5.92 -6.33 -6.64
C ILE A 123 5.59 -5.09 -5.84
N LEU A 124 4.30 -4.75 -5.82
CA LEU A 124 3.75 -3.69 -5.00
C LEU A 124 2.87 -4.34 -3.94
N LEU A 125 3.17 -4.07 -2.68
CA LEU A 125 2.42 -4.53 -1.51
C LEU A 125 1.70 -3.32 -0.93
N ILE A 126 0.38 -3.33 -0.96
CA ILE A 126 -0.42 -2.19 -0.54
C ILE A 126 -1.05 -2.47 0.82
N ASP A 127 -0.68 -1.68 1.82
CA ASP A 127 -1.33 -1.67 3.13
C ASP A 127 -2.49 -0.68 3.07
N THR A 128 -3.70 -1.18 2.87
CA THR A 128 -4.88 -0.33 2.77
C THR A 128 -5.29 0.22 4.15
N GLY A 129 -5.99 1.35 4.15
CA GLY A 129 -6.62 1.86 5.37
C GLY A 129 -7.81 1.00 5.80
N ASN A 130 -8.44 1.41 6.89
CA ASN A 130 -9.59 0.69 7.45
C ASN A 130 -10.95 1.16 6.91
N ASN A 131 -10.97 2.20 6.10
CA ASN A 131 -12.19 2.75 5.52
C ASN A 131 -12.41 2.20 4.11
N MET A 132 -13.16 1.11 3.99
CA MET A 132 -13.50 0.48 2.70
C MET A 132 -14.37 1.34 1.78
N ARG A 133 -14.86 2.48 2.26
CA ARG A 133 -15.63 3.46 1.44
C ARG A 133 -14.72 4.53 0.85
N ALA A 134 -13.47 4.64 1.31
CA ALA A 134 -12.53 5.62 0.80
C ALA A 134 -12.14 5.31 -0.65
N GLU A 135 -12.01 6.35 -1.46
CA GLU A 135 -11.65 6.22 -2.87
C GLU A 135 -10.30 5.52 -3.08
N ASN A 136 -9.31 5.86 -2.26
CA ASN A 136 -8.00 5.23 -2.33
C ASN A 136 -8.01 3.76 -1.93
N TRP A 137 -8.86 3.37 -0.99
CA TRP A 137 -9.05 1.98 -0.60
C TRP A 137 -9.66 1.17 -1.74
N LEU A 138 -10.74 1.68 -2.33
CA LEU A 138 -11.41 1.02 -3.46
C LEU A 138 -10.49 0.92 -4.68
N ALA A 139 -9.74 1.98 -4.98
CA ALA A 139 -8.78 1.97 -6.08
C ALA A 139 -7.67 0.93 -5.86
N ALA A 140 -7.18 0.79 -4.62
CA ALA A 140 -6.20 -0.23 -4.28
C ALA A 140 -6.76 -1.65 -4.47
N ALA A 141 -7.97 -1.90 -4.01
CA ALA A 141 -8.62 -3.20 -4.17
C ALA A 141 -8.85 -3.54 -5.65
N GLU A 142 -9.30 -2.59 -6.46
CA GLU A 142 -9.52 -2.80 -7.90
C GLU A 142 -8.22 -3.05 -8.67
N SER A 143 -7.16 -2.32 -8.36
CA SER A 143 -5.86 -2.42 -9.05
C SER A 143 -5.08 -3.68 -8.68
N ALA A 144 -5.42 -4.36 -7.59
CA ALA A 144 -4.70 -5.52 -7.12
C ALA A 144 -4.90 -6.74 -8.02
N ASP A 145 -3.83 -7.48 -8.27
CA ASP A 145 -3.86 -8.79 -8.90
C ASP A 145 -4.22 -9.88 -7.88
N LEU A 146 -3.92 -9.63 -6.61
CA LEU A 146 -4.22 -10.52 -5.50
C LEU A 146 -4.67 -9.70 -4.29
N LEU A 147 -5.74 -10.14 -3.65
CA LEU A 147 -6.20 -9.60 -2.37
C LEU A 147 -5.84 -10.56 -1.25
N VAL A 148 -5.24 -10.04 -0.19
CA VAL A 148 -4.98 -10.78 1.03
C VAL A 148 -5.86 -10.22 2.13
N VAL A 149 -6.81 -11.02 2.60
CA VAL A 149 -7.68 -10.67 3.72
C VAL A 149 -7.00 -11.12 5.00
N THR A 150 -6.60 -10.17 5.83
CA THR A 150 -6.07 -10.48 7.15
C THR A 150 -7.21 -10.59 8.16
N SER A 151 -7.19 -11.64 8.95
CA SER A 151 -8.13 -11.84 10.04
C SER A 151 -7.41 -12.40 11.25
N THR A 152 -8.08 -12.40 12.39
CA THR A 152 -7.60 -13.10 13.58
C THR A 152 -8.27 -14.48 13.66
N VAL A 153 -7.82 -15.31 14.57
CA VAL A 153 -8.45 -16.62 14.86
C VAL A 153 -9.86 -16.46 15.47
N ARG A 154 -10.28 -15.22 15.72
CA ARG A 154 -11.62 -14.94 16.24
C ARG A 154 -12.64 -15.09 15.12
N GLU A 155 -13.71 -15.81 15.41
CA GLU A 155 -14.79 -16.11 14.47
C GLU A 155 -15.46 -14.84 13.93
N ASP A 156 -15.69 -13.83 14.76
CA ASP A 156 -16.30 -12.57 14.36
C ASP A 156 -15.48 -11.83 13.30
N THR A 157 -14.16 -11.91 13.35
CA THR A 157 -13.28 -11.29 12.33
C THR A 157 -13.37 -12.05 11.00
N GLY A 158 -13.44 -13.37 11.03
CA GLY A 158 -13.60 -14.21 9.83
C GLY A 158 -14.92 -13.92 9.11
N TYR A 159 -16.03 -13.88 9.81
CA TYR A 159 -17.34 -13.51 9.25
C TYR A 159 -17.36 -12.09 8.69
N SER A 160 -16.72 -11.15 9.37
CA SER A 160 -16.64 -9.77 8.88
C SER A 160 -15.88 -9.67 7.55
N GLY A 161 -14.85 -10.50 7.35
CA GLY A 161 -14.12 -10.59 6.09
C GLY A 161 -15.00 -11.08 4.93
N LEU A 162 -15.75 -12.16 5.14
CA LEU A 162 -16.69 -12.68 4.16
C LEU A 162 -17.81 -11.68 3.85
N TRP A 163 -18.37 -11.05 4.87
CA TRP A 163 -19.40 -10.01 4.69
C TRP A 163 -18.87 -8.82 3.88
N MET A 164 -17.64 -8.40 4.13
CA MET A 164 -17.02 -7.30 3.40
C MET A 164 -16.91 -7.63 1.91
N LEU A 165 -16.47 -8.85 1.55
CA LEU A 165 -16.36 -9.29 0.16
C LEU A 165 -17.74 -9.37 -0.51
N ASP A 166 -18.76 -9.83 0.18
CA ASP A 166 -20.12 -9.86 -0.33
C ASP A 166 -20.67 -8.46 -0.57
N ALA A 167 -20.45 -7.53 0.36
CA ALA A 167 -20.89 -6.14 0.22
C ALA A 167 -20.19 -5.44 -0.97
N LEU A 168 -18.92 -5.72 -1.21
CA LEU A 168 -18.18 -5.19 -2.37
C LEU A 168 -18.72 -5.78 -3.68
N GLN A 169 -19.03 -7.05 -3.70
CA GLN A 169 -19.64 -7.69 -4.88
C GLN A 169 -20.98 -7.06 -5.22
N ASP A 170 -21.84 -6.83 -4.23
CA ASP A 170 -23.14 -6.19 -4.41
C ASP A 170 -23.02 -4.73 -4.85
N ALA A 171 -21.93 -4.05 -4.49
CA ALA A 171 -21.64 -2.69 -4.93
C ALA A 171 -21.01 -2.60 -6.34
N GLY A 172 -20.86 -3.71 -7.05
CA GLY A 172 -20.35 -3.76 -8.42
C GLY A 172 -18.88 -4.17 -8.58
N TYR A 173 -18.22 -4.58 -7.49
CA TYR A 173 -16.84 -5.06 -7.50
C TYR A 173 -16.80 -6.60 -7.53
N ALA A 174 -17.47 -7.20 -8.51
CA ALA A 174 -17.67 -8.65 -8.58
C ALA A 174 -16.39 -9.48 -8.69
N ASP A 175 -15.34 -8.92 -9.30
CA ASP A 175 -14.08 -9.64 -9.55
C ASP A 175 -13.21 -9.77 -8.29
N LEU A 176 -13.50 -9.05 -7.22
CA LEU A 176 -12.65 -9.04 -6.03
C LEU A 176 -12.55 -10.42 -5.37
N LYS A 177 -13.64 -11.18 -5.35
CA LYS A 177 -13.64 -12.55 -4.78
C LYS A 177 -12.73 -13.52 -5.54
N HIS A 178 -12.60 -13.36 -6.84
CA HIS A 178 -11.81 -14.27 -7.68
C HIS A 178 -10.30 -14.10 -7.49
N LYS A 179 -9.86 -13.00 -6.95
CA LYS A 179 -8.45 -12.70 -6.70
C LYS A 179 -8.07 -12.65 -5.22
N THR A 180 -8.97 -13.10 -4.35
CA THR A 180 -8.77 -13.10 -2.89
C THR A 180 -8.10 -14.41 -2.42
#